data_9f380d1ce4ad70142c215f8b5ede4c56
#
_entry.id   9f380d1ce4ad70142c215f8b5ede4c56
#
_cell.length_a   1.000
_cell.length_b   1.000
_cell.length_c   1.000
_cell.angle_alpha   90.00
_cell.angle_beta   90.00
_cell.angle_gamma   90.00
#
_symmetry.space_group_name_H-M   'P 1'
#
loop_
_entity.id
_entity.type
_entity.pdbx_description
1 polymer ?
#
loop_
_entity_poly.entity_id
_entity_poly.type
_entity_poly.pdbx_seq_one_letter_code
_entity_poly.pdbx_strand_id
1 'polypeptide(L)'
;MNLNLNNFIKNISLIFFLFYSPYTISEEKTIIYKCTGLSQFELIGSSGIKEEIKVKNYKFIDGKLHDLNTIQCNWANNTIECESNFLNVRKLNINLENYEVTDYISGNKGFGVYVENFKGVCEKID
;
A
#
# COMPACT_ATOMS: atom_id res chain seq x y z
N MET A 1 -44.29 39.39 -26.06
CA MET A 1 -43.62 38.09 -25.97
C MET A 1 -42.68 38.10 -24.79
N ASN A 2 -43.12 37.55 -23.67
CA ASN A 2 -42.28 37.52 -22.46
C ASN A 2 -41.43 36.26 -22.47
N LEU A 3 -40.23 36.41 -22.98
CA LEU A 3 -39.18 35.45 -22.71
C LEU A 3 -38.89 35.46 -21.21
N ASN A 4 -39.21 34.38 -20.58
CA ASN A 4 -38.99 34.26 -19.16
C ASN A 4 -37.48 34.07 -18.93
N LEU A 5 -36.77 35.21 -18.96
CA LEU A 5 -35.32 35.26 -18.72
C LEU A 5 -34.94 34.64 -17.38
N ASN A 6 -35.86 34.72 -16.39
CA ASN A 6 -35.67 34.10 -15.09
C ASN A 6 -35.59 32.59 -15.15
N ASN A 7 -36.39 31.93 -16.04
CA ASN A 7 -36.29 30.49 -16.20
C ASN A 7 -35.04 30.06 -16.95
N PHE A 8 -34.57 30.89 -17.89
CA PHE A 8 -33.34 30.63 -18.61
C PHE A 8 -32.12 30.75 -17.69
N ILE A 9 -32.08 31.75 -16.84
CA ILE A 9 -31.01 31.95 -15.87
C ILE A 9 -31.00 30.83 -14.82
N LYS A 10 -32.19 30.38 -14.37
CA LYS A 10 -32.29 29.25 -13.44
C LYS A 10 -31.76 27.95 -14.02
N ASN A 11 -32.03 27.70 -15.30
CA ASN A 11 -31.53 26.48 -15.97
C ASN A 11 -30.02 26.51 -16.15
N ILE A 12 -29.44 27.65 -16.47
CA ILE A 12 -27.99 27.81 -16.60
C ILE A 12 -27.31 27.67 -15.23
N SER A 13 -27.89 28.24 -14.19
CA SER A 13 -27.38 28.11 -12.83
C SER A 13 -27.38 26.66 -12.33
N LEU A 14 -28.40 25.89 -12.69
CA LEU A 14 -28.52 24.47 -12.32
C LEU A 14 -27.47 23.62 -13.04
N ILE A 15 -27.24 23.87 -14.31
CA ILE A 15 -26.20 23.20 -15.11
C ILE A 15 -24.81 23.50 -14.55
N PHE A 16 -24.56 24.76 -14.19
CA PHE A 16 -23.30 25.18 -13.61
C PHE A 16 -23.03 24.51 -12.26
N PHE A 17 -24.06 24.35 -11.44
CA PHE A 17 -23.99 23.67 -10.16
C PHE A 17 -23.67 22.18 -10.31
N LEU A 18 -24.22 21.51 -11.34
CA LEU A 18 -23.93 20.11 -11.64
C LEU A 18 -22.48 19.89 -12.08
N PHE A 19 -21.87 20.88 -12.72
CA PHE A 19 -20.45 20.81 -13.09
C PHE A 19 -19.49 21.02 -11.91
N TYR A 20 -19.90 21.76 -10.87
CA TYR A 20 -19.08 21.97 -9.68
C TYR A 20 -19.20 20.86 -8.65
N SER A 21 -20.35 20.20 -8.60
CA SER A 21 -20.66 19.19 -7.59
C SER A 21 -19.79 17.92 -7.62
N PRO A 22 -19.33 17.41 -8.78
CA PRO A 22 -18.51 16.20 -8.80
C PRO A 22 -17.01 16.39 -8.55
N TYR A 23 -16.54 17.61 -8.33
CA TYR A 23 -15.14 17.85 -8.02
C TYR A 23 -14.88 17.89 -6.51
N THR A 24 -15.44 16.95 -5.78
CA THR A 24 -14.90 16.66 -4.46
C THR A 24 -13.59 15.92 -4.69
N ILE A 25 -12.50 16.61 -4.48
CA ILE A 25 -11.18 15.99 -4.43
C ILE A 25 -11.23 15.00 -3.27
N SER A 26 -11.28 13.71 -3.56
CA SER A 26 -11.11 12.69 -2.54
C SER A 26 -9.68 12.81 -2.04
N GLU A 27 -9.53 13.12 -0.75
CA GLU A 27 -8.22 13.14 -0.13
C GLU A 27 -7.58 11.76 -0.23
N GLU A 28 -6.32 11.73 -0.60
CA GLU A 28 -5.51 10.54 -0.68
C GLU A 28 -5.36 9.94 0.72
N LYS A 29 -5.83 8.70 0.90
CA LYS A 29 -5.75 8.03 2.20
C LYS A 29 -4.40 7.34 2.34
N THR A 30 -3.60 7.82 3.29
CA THR A 30 -2.29 7.25 3.61
C THR A 30 -2.33 6.57 4.96
N ILE A 31 -1.87 5.32 5.01
CA ILE A 31 -1.74 4.53 6.23
C ILE A 31 -0.30 4.04 6.31
N ILE A 32 0.33 4.20 7.46
CA ILE A 32 1.70 3.73 7.69
C ILE A 32 1.72 2.77 8.88
N TYR A 33 2.34 1.61 8.66
CA TYR A 33 2.64 0.65 9.73
C TYR A 33 4.14 0.59 9.96
N LYS A 34 4.55 0.80 11.20
CA LYS A 34 5.92 0.62 11.64
C LYS A 34 6.04 -0.75 12.30
N CYS A 35 6.85 -1.61 11.73
CA CYS A 35 7.00 -3.00 12.15
C CYS A 35 8.40 -3.28 12.64
N THR A 36 8.51 -3.86 13.81
CA THR A 36 9.78 -4.27 14.40
C THR A 36 9.82 -5.78 14.48
N GLY A 37 10.90 -6.38 14.03
CA GLY A 37 10.99 -7.83 14.02
C GLY A 37 12.35 -8.36 13.62
N LEU A 38 12.39 -9.67 13.39
CA LEU A 38 13.57 -10.41 13.00
C LEU A 38 13.59 -10.63 11.50
N SER A 39 14.69 -10.22 10.87
CA SER A 39 14.96 -10.47 9.46
C SER A 39 15.97 -11.61 9.34
N GLN A 40 15.64 -12.60 8.54
CA GLN A 40 16.53 -13.69 8.16
C GLN A 40 16.86 -13.53 6.68
N PHE A 41 18.13 -13.27 6.41
CA PHE A 41 18.64 -13.08 5.05
C PHE A 41 19.54 -14.25 4.67
N GLU A 42 19.28 -14.85 3.52
CA GLU A 42 20.07 -15.94 2.97
C GLU A 42 20.42 -15.63 1.52
N LEU A 43 21.71 -15.75 1.19
CA LEU A 43 22.15 -15.76 -0.20
C LEU A 43 22.25 -17.21 -0.65
N ILE A 44 21.48 -17.59 -1.66
CA ILE A 44 21.41 -18.97 -2.15
C ILE A 44 22.77 -19.37 -2.73
N GLY A 45 23.31 -20.49 -2.24
CA GLY A 45 24.64 -20.98 -2.62
C GLY A 45 25.75 -20.57 -1.70
N SER A 46 25.51 -19.68 -0.74
CA SER A 46 26.43 -19.38 0.36
C SER A 46 26.08 -20.19 1.60
N SER A 47 27.02 -20.33 2.51
CA SER A 47 26.77 -20.99 3.80
C SER A 47 26.35 -19.95 4.83
N GLY A 48 25.17 -20.16 5.43
CA GLY A 48 24.71 -19.40 6.58
C GLY A 48 23.58 -18.42 6.29
N ILE A 49 22.78 -18.21 7.32
CA ILE A 49 21.66 -17.28 7.36
C ILE A 49 22.11 -16.11 8.26
N LYS A 50 21.96 -14.90 7.74
CA LYS A 50 22.21 -13.69 8.52
C LYS A 50 20.91 -13.25 9.19
N GLU A 51 20.93 -13.16 10.52
CA GLU A 51 19.79 -12.69 11.28
C GLU A 51 20.08 -11.31 11.87
N GLU A 52 19.10 -10.42 11.80
CA GLU A 52 19.18 -9.12 12.46
C GLU A 52 17.79 -8.60 12.82
N ILE A 53 17.72 -7.80 13.86
CA ILE A 53 16.49 -7.10 14.22
C ILE A 53 16.40 -5.85 13.35
N LYS A 54 15.24 -5.69 12.68
CA LYS A 54 14.99 -4.56 11.80
C LYS A 54 13.70 -3.85 12.16
N VAL A 55 13.65 -2.58 11.78
CA VAL A 55 12.41 -1.79 11.76
C VAL A 55 12.09 -1.53 10.29
N LYS A 56 10.90 -1.93 9.87
CA LYS A 56 10.40 -1.66 8.52
C LYS A 56 9.15 -0.81 8.59
N ASN A 57 9.06 0.19 7.72
CA ASN A 57 7.87 1.01 7.58
C ASN A 57 7.16 0.65 6.28
N TYR A 58 5.88 0.32 6.40
CA TYR A 58 5.04 0.00 5.26
C TYR A 58 4.04 1.13 5.05
N LYS A 59 4.15 1.80 3.93
CA LYS A 59 3.29 2.92 3.57
C LYS A 59 2.27 2.46 2.54
N PHE A 60 0.99 2.60 2.89
CA PHE A 60 -0.11 2.30 1.99
C PHE A 60 -0.80 3.59 1.57
N ILE A 61 -0.94 3.79 0.26
CA ILE A 61 -1.63 4.94 -0.30
C ILE A 61 -2.79 4.39 -1.14
N ASP A 62 -4.00 4.75 -0.76
CA ASP A 62 -5.23 4.25 -1.39
C ASP A 62 -5.27 2.71 -1.50
N GLY A 63 -4.81 2.05 -0.44
CA GLY A 63 -4.79 0.60 -0.33
C GLY A 63 -3.65 -0.11 -1.04
N LYS A 64 -2.73 0.62 -1.66
CA LYS A 64 -1.57 0.06 -2.37
C LYS A 64 -0.31 0.25 -1.57
N LEU A 65 0.53 -0.77 -1.52
CA LEU A 65 1.83 -0.65 -0.88
C LEU A 65 2.78 0.18 -1.75
N HIS A 66 3.27 1.29 -1.20
CA HIS A 66 4.28 2.14 -1.83
C HIS A 66 5.64 1.85 -1.22
N ASP A 67 6.44 1.12 -1.96
CA ASP A 67 7.83 0.81 -1.68
C ASP A 67 8.66 1.24 -2.90
N LEU A 68 9.69 0.52 -3.28
CA LEU A 68 10.44 0.75 -4.52
C LEU A 68 9.51 0.71 -5.74
N ASN A 69 8.50 -0.13 -5.70
CA ASN A 69 7.43 -0.21 -6.70
C ASN A 69 6.08 -0.13 -5.98
N THR A 70 5.06 0.31 -6.71
CA THR A 70 3.69 0.25 -6.21
C THR A 70 3.16 -1.16 -6.36
N ILE A 71 2.72 -1.77 -5.26
CA ILE A 71 2.22 -3.14 -5.22
C ILE A 71 0.75 -3.13 -4.83
N GLN A 72 -0.07 -3.85 -5.60
CA GLN A 72 -1.48 -4.05 -5.30
C GLN A 72 -1.63 -4.94 -4.07
N CYS A 73 -2.56 -4.55 -3.21
CA CYS A 73 -2.86 -5.29 -1.98
C CYS A 73 -4.32 -5.67 -1.93
N ASN A 74 -4.59 -6.80 -1.29
CA ASN A 74 -5.92 -7.25 -0.98
C ASN A 74 -6.19 -6.97 0.51
N TRP A 75 -7.19 -6.12 0.77
CA TRP A 75 -7.62 -5.78 2.11
C TRP A 75 -8.83 -6.61 2.47
N ALA A 76 -8.62 -7.66 3.24
CA ALA A 76 -9.70 -8.43 3.85
C ALA A 76 -10.04 -7.85 5.22
N ASN A 77 -11.06 -8.37 5.89
CA ASN A 77 -11.52 -7.84 7.18
C ASN A 77 -10.41 -7.83 8.24
N ASN A 78 -9.53 -8.83 8.23
CA ASN A 78 -8.53 -9.04 9.26
C ASN A 78 -7.09 -9.07 8.75
N THR A 79 -6.87 -8.88 7.45
CA THR A 79 -5.52 -8.99 6.88
C THR A 79 -5.30 -8.01 5.74
N ILE A 80 -4.04 -7.61 5.58
CA ILE A 80 -3.56 -6.93 4.38
C ILE A 80 -2.59 -7.88 3.69
N GLU A 81 -2.89 -8.28 2.46
CA GLU A 81 -2.05 -9.17 1.69
C GLU A 81 -1.58 -8.48 0.41
N CYS A 82 -0.26 -8.41 0.23
CA CYS A 82 0.35 -7.79 -0.92
C CYS A 82 1.29 -8.79 -1.59
N GLU A 83 1.07 -9.07 -2.86
CA GLU A 83 1.91 -9.99 -3.63
C GLU A 83 2.39 -9.34 -4.91
N SER A 84 3.63 -9.59 -5.26
CA SER A 84 4.21 -9.20 -6.53
C SER A 84 5.18 -10.27 -7.02
N ASN A 85 5.14 -10.55 -8.32
CA ASN A 85 6.09 -11.43 -9.01
C ASN A 85 6.89 -10.66 -10.06
N PHE A 86 6.73 -9.33 -10.11
CA PHE A 86 7.44 -8.49 -11.07
C PHE A 86 8.84 -8.18 -10.54
N LEU A 87 9.88 -8.55 -11.30
CA LEU A 87 11.30 -8.41 -10.98
C LEU A 87 11.74 -9.25 -9.77
N ASN A 88 11.03 -9.17 -8.68
CA ASN A 88 11.26 -9.91 -7.44
C ASN A 88 9.95 -10.55 -6.98
N VAL A 89 10.05 -11.67 -6.31
CA VAL A 89 8.90 -12.26 -5.61
C VAL A 89 8.76 -11.56 -4.27
N ARG A 90 7.58 -11.08 -3.98
CA ARG A 90 7.27 -10.47 -2.68
C ARG A 90 5.91 -10.93 -2.19
N LYS A 91 5.86 -11.29 -0.91
CA LYS A 91 4.63 -11.64 -0.21
C LYS A 91 4.63 -10.96 1.14
N LEU A 92 3.81 -9.94 1.30
CA LEU A 92 3.61 -9.23 2.55
C LEU A 92 2.24 -9.59 3.11
N ASN A 93 2.19 -9.95 4.39
CA ASN A 93 0.96 -10.19 5.10
C ASN A 93 1.01 -9.46 6.45
N ILE A 94 0.03 -8.61 6.71
CA ILE A 94 -0.16 -7.97 8.01
C ILE A 94 -1.50 -8.44 8.57
N ASN A 95 -1.47 -9.08 9.73
CA ASN A 95 -2.67 -9.49 10.44
C ASN A 95 -3.17 -8.30 11.27
N LEU A 96 -4.39 -7.85 11.00
CA LEU A 96 -4.97 -6.67 11.65
C LEU A 96 -5.58 -6.96 13.01
N GLU A 97 -5.68 -8.24 13.42
CA GLU A 97 -6.15 -8.61 14.75
C GLU A 97 -5.04 -8.49 15.79
N ASN A 98 -3.85 -9.01 15.48
CA ASN A 98 -2.70 -9.02 16.40
C ASN A 98 -1.52 -8.19 15.92
N TYR A 99 -1.62 -7.55 14.75
CA TYR A 99 -0.58 -6.73 14.11
C TYR A 99 0.72 -7.48 13.81
N GLU A 100 0.67 -8.78 13.69
CA GLU A 100 1.81 -9.56 13.25
C GLU A 100 2.03 -9.39 11.74
N VAL A 101 3.29 -9.28 11.37
CA VAL A 101 3.69 -9.14 9.96
C VAL A 101 4.60 -10.27 9.55
N THR A 102 4.41 -10.75 8.33
CA THR A 102 5.37 -11.59 7.61
C THR A 102 5.65 -10.95 6.25
N ASP A 103 6.92 -10.81 5.92
CA ASP A 103 7.34 -10.22 4.65
C ASP A 103 8.41 -11.10 4.04
N TYR A 104 8.08 -11.72 2.91
CA TYR A 104 8.97 -12.58 2.15
C TYR A 104 9.41 -11.86 0.88
N ILE A 105 10.70 -11.76 0.68
CA ILE A 105 11.29 -11.16 -0.52
C ILE A 105 12.33 -12.12 -1.09
N SER A 106 12.23 -12.40 -2.38
CA SER A 106 13.23 -13.17 -3.12
C SER A 106 13.56 -12.46 -4.42
N GLY A 107 14.83 -12.40 -4.75
CA GLY A 107 15.25 -11.74 -5.99
C GLY A 107 16.71 -11.99 -6.30
N ASN A 108 17.20 -11.29 -7.32
CA ASN A 108 18.60 -11.35 -7.74
C ASN A 108 19.15 -9.91 -7.80
N LYS A 109 20.20 -9.66 -7.00
CA LYS A 109 20.85 -8.34 -6.96
C LYS A 109 22.16 -8.29 -7.76
N GLY A 110 22.35 -9.18 -8.73
CA GLY A 110 23.56 -9.25 -9.55
C GLY A 110 24.67 -10.12 -8.96
N PHE A 111 24.65 -10.41 -7.68
CA PHE A 111 25.61 -11.31 -7.01
C PHE A 111 25.00 -12.68 -6.67
N GLY A 112 23.77 -12.92 -7.09
CA GLY A 112 23.07 -14.18 -6.86
C GLY A 112 21.66 -13.99 -6.32
N VAL A 113 20.96 -15.13 -6.22
CA VAL A 113 19.60 -15.16 -5.67
C VAL A 113 19.65 -15.03 -4.15
N TYR A 114 18.85 -14.14 -3.62
CA TYR A 114 18.70 -13.96 -2.18
C TYR A 114 17.26 -14.20 -1.73
N VAL A 115 17.10 -14.54 -0.47
CA VAL A 115 15.81 -14.66 0.19
C VAL A 115 15.88 -13.90 1.51
N GLU A 116 14.89 -13.06 1.76
CA GLU A 116 14.70 -12.41 3.05
C GLU A 116 13.34 -12.80 3.61
N ASN A 117 13.33 -13.25 4.86
CA ASN A 117 12.13 -13.50 5.65
C ASN A 117 12.12 -12.56 6.83
N PHE A 118 11.11 -11.71 6.91
CA PHE A 118 10.92 -10.80 8.02
C PHE A 118 9.64 -11.16 8.77
N LYS A 119 9.74 -11.29 10.10
CA LYS A 119 8.61 -11.53 10.98
C LYS A 119 8.68 -10.57 12.15
N GLY A 120 7.58 -9.91 12.42
CA GLY A 120 7.54 -8.94 13.50
C GLY A 120 6.14 -8.52 13.90
N VAL A 121 6.09 -7.45 14.66
CA VAL A 121 4.84 -6.85 15.12
C VAL A 121 4.82 -5.39 14.72
N CYS A 122 3.67 -4.94 14.28
CA CYS A 122 3.47 -3.61 13.74
C CYS A 122 2.68 -2.72 14.69
N GLU A 123 2.93 -1.43 14.59
CA GLU A 123 2.04 -0.40 15.12
C GLU A 123 1.65 0.54 13.99
N LYS A 124 0.39 0.96 14.01
CA LYS A 124 -0.11 1.94 13.07
C LYS A 124 0.35 3.32 13.51
N ILE A 125 1.03 4.03 12.64
CA ILE A 125 1.44 5.41 12.87
C ILE A 125 0.70 6.32 11.90
N ASP A 126 0.21 7.43 12.41
CA ASP A 126 -0.54 8.41 11.59
C ASP A 126 0.40 9.44 10.96
#